data_be512d361ffd1eb34701bb1b882453a9
#
_entry.id   be512d361ffd1eb34701bb1b882453a9
#
_cell.length_a   1.000
_cell.length_b   1.000
_cell.length_c   1.000
_cell.angle_alpha   90.00
_cell.angle_beta   90.00
_cell.angle_gamma   90.00
#
_symmetry.space_group_name_H-M   'P 1'
#
loop_
_entity.id
_entity.type
_entity.pdbx_description
1 polymer ?
#
loop_
_entity_poly.entity_id
_entity_poly.type
_entity_poly.pdbx_seq_one_letter_code
_entity_poly.pdbx_strand_id
1 'polypeptide(L)'
;MAHRIEFGRSHRFRKITSWFALLAVLLVVSAGAQKAAPKPRGPKYDFQTETKIKGTIEELKLPPKGSEKQIAHLVVKAGADTLDVYLCPKSFFDDMGMTFAKGDEITLTGSKVKEGETDLVLAREVVKGNDTFVLRDAKGDPVWN
;
A
#
# COMPACT_ATOMS: atom_id res chain seq x y z
N MET A 1 92.65 28.89 15.68
CA MET A 1 92.03 27.54 15.63
C MET A 1 90.60 27.66 15.29
N ALA A 2 90.35 27.52 14.09
CA ALA A 2 88.99 27.65 13.60
C ALA A 2 88.40 26.25 13.32
N HIS A 3 87.47 25.87 14.10
CA HIS A 3 86.70 24.71 13.80
C HIS A 3 85.51 25.10 12.96
N ARG A 4 85.62 24.85 11.71
CA ARG A 4 84.54 25.00 10.80
C ARG A 4 83.77 23.68 10.77
N ILE A 5 82.61 23.68 11.31
CA ILE A 5 81.70 22.56 11.17
C ILE A 5 80.81 22.89 9.98
N GLU A 6 81.12 22.25 8.91
CA GLU A 6 80.27 22.27 7.76
C GLU A 6 79.05 21.35 7.96
N PHE A 7 77.94 21.94 8.28
CA PHE A 7 76.67 21.22 8.30
C PHE A 7 76.08 21.26 6.94
N GLY A 8 76.51 20.32 6.15
CA GLY A 8 75.78 20.02 4.93
C GLY A 8 74.43 19.41 5.27
N ARG A 9 73.42 20.22 5.37
CA ARG A 9 72.08 19.72 5.55
C ARG A 9 71.37 19.70 4.20
N SER A 10 71.49 18.59 3.57
CA SER A 10 70.61 18.33 2.44
C SER A 10 69.20 18.03 2.97
N HIS A 11 68.38 19.00 2.90
CA HIS A 11 66.96 18.84 3.13
C HIS A 11 66.30 18.17 1.94
N ARG A 12 66.29 16.93 1.99
CA ARG A 12 65.43 16.18 1.10
C ARG A 12 64.06 16.05 1.73
N PHE A 13 63.40 17.12 1.83
CA PHE A 13 61.96 17.06 1.94
C PHE A 13 61.39 16.72 0.58
N ARG A 14 61.40 15.50 0.32
CA ARG A 14 60.79 14.96 -0.88
C ARG A 14 59.42 14.44 -0.51
N LYS A 15 58.42 15.37 -0.71
CA LYS A 15 57.36 15.01 -1.62
C LYS A 15 56.61 13.74 -1.26
N ILE A 16 55.90 13.84 -0.14
CA ILE A 16 54.91 12.86 0.24
C ILE A 16 53.54 13.50 0.07
N THR A 17 53.41 14.41 -0.85
CA THR A 17 52.14 15.12 -1.08
C THR A 17 51.40 14.65 -2.29
N SER A 18 51.82 13.56 -2.89
CA SER A 18 51.24 13.14 -4.15
C SER A 18 50.37 11.89 -4.10
N TRP A 19 50.14 11.35 -2.93
CA TRP A 19 49.37 10.10 -2.82
C TRP A 19 48.03 10.23 -2.17
N PHE A 20 47.68 11.41 -1.70
CA PHE A 20 46.36 11.64 -1.13
C PHE A 20 45.34 12.15 -2.15
N ALA A 21 45.78 12.46 -3.35
CA ALA A 21 44.85 12.94 -4.38
C ALA A 21 44.14 11.82 -5.17
N LEU A 22 44.56 10.58 -4.98
CA LEU A 22 44.02 9.46 -5.76
C LEU A 22 43.00 8.61 -5.04
N LEU A 23 42.74 8.90 -3.76
CA LEU A 23 41.74 8.14 -3.00
C LEU A 23 40.36 8.82 -2.92
N ALA A 24 40.23 10.00 -3.49
CA ALA A 24 38.98 10.75 -3.46
C ALA A 24 38.05 10.46 -4.66
N VAL A 25 38.49 9.64 -5.60
CA VAL A 25 37.73 9.44 -6.86
C VAL A 25 36.95 8.12 -6.87
N LEU A 26 37.02 7.33 -5.82
CA LEU A 26 36.33 6.04 -5.77
C LEU A 26 35.09 6.03 -4.89
N LEU A 27 34.54 7.18 -4.58
CA LEU A 27 33.16 7.32 -4.20
C LEU A 27 32.32 7.63 -5.42
N VAL A 28 32.43 6.81 -6.42
CA VAL A 28 31.30 6.60 -7.30
C VAL A 28 30.27 5.90 -6.43
N VAL A 29 29.47 6.73 -5.80
CA VAL A 29 28.18 6.30 -5.32
C VAL A 29 27.51 5.70 -6.53
N SER A 30 27.51 4.41 -6.63
CA SER A 30 26.49 3.70 -7.35
C SER A 30 25.21 4.13 -6.67
N ALA A 31 24.61 5.17 -7.20
CA ALA A 31 23.21 5.41 -6.99
C ALA A 31 22.52 4.19 -7.63
N GLY A 32 22.50 3.10 -6.88
CA GLY A 32 21.69 1.97 -7.21
C GLY A 32 20.30 2.54 -7.35
N ALA A 33 19.72 2.38 -8.55
CA ALA A 33 18.34 2.68 -8.77
C ALA A 33 17.57 1.99 -7.64
N GLN A 34 17.17 2.75 -6.63
CA GLN A 34 16.27 2.26 -5.62
C GLN A 34 14.97 2.02 -6.36
N LYS A 35 14.71 0.77 -6.66
CA LYS A 35 13.38 0.34 -7.04
C LYS A 35 12.45 0.92 -5.98
N ALA A 36 11.59 1.86 -6.39
CA ALA A 36 10.60 2.41 -5.50
C ALA A 36 9.90 1.23 -4.82
N ALA A 37 9.91 1.21 -3.48
CA ALA A 37 9.19 0.21 -2.73
C ALA A 37 7.75 0.21 -3.24
N PRO A 38 7.15 -0.95 -3.55
CA PRO A 38 5.77 -1.01 -3.98
C PRO A 38 4.94 -0.26 -2.95
N LYS A 39 4.13 0.70 -3.39
CA LYS A 39 3.19 1.38 -2.49
C LYS A 39 2.41 0.31 -1.74
N PRO A 40 2.22 0.44 -0.43
CA PRO A 40 1.39 -0.49 0.31
C PRO A 40 0.04 -0.58 -0.41
N ARG A 41 -0.18 -1.66 -1.08
CA ARG A 41 -1.51 -1.99 -1.58
C ARG A 41 -2.35 -2.23 -0.33
N GLY A 42 -3.59 -1.79 -0.34
CA GLY A 42 -4.51 -2.06 0.76
C GLY A 42 -4.53 -3.54 1.16
N PRO A 43 -5.31 -3.91 2.18
CA PRO A 43 -5.31 -5.26 2.69
C PRO A 43 -5.55 -6.29 1.59
N LYS A 44 -4.82 -7.38 1.63
CA LYS A 44 -4.94 -8.46 0.64
C LYS A 44 -6.12 -9.35 0.99
N TYR A 45 -6.79 -9.82 -0.06
CA TYR A 45 -7.83 -10.83 0.06
C TYR A 45 -7.22 -12.16 0.55
N ASP A 46 -7.83 -12.76 1.56
CA ASP A 46 -7.42 -14.03 2.13
C ASP A 46 -8.54 -15.06 2.01
N PHE A 47 -8.37 -16.05 1.15
CA PHE A 47 -9.35 -17.11 0.96
C PHE A 47 -9.54 -17.99 2.20
N GLN A 48 -8.57 -18.06 3.09
CA GLN A 48 -8.71 -18.81 4.34
C GLN A 48 -9.72 -18.19 5.29
N THR A 49 -9.92 -16.88 5.17
CA THR A 49 -10.93 -16.15 5.97
C THR A 49 -12.16 -15.78 5.15
N GLU A 50 -12.27 -16.30 3.93
CA GLU A 50 -13.47 -16.09 3.13
C GLU A 50 -14.69 -16.70 3.79
N THR A 51 -15.74 -15.92 3.85
CA THR A 51 -17.02 -16.34 4.43
C THR A 51 -18.18 -15.73 3.67
N LYS A 52 -19.30 -16.40 3.73
CA LYS A 52 -20.58 -15.92 3.19
C LYS A 52 -21.42 -15.34 4.32
N ILE A 53 -21.78 -14.10 4.19
CA ILE A 53 -22.47 -13.33 5.24
C ILE A 53 -23.79 -12.82 4.69
N LYS A 54 -24.87 -13.11 5.40
CA LYS A 54 -26.17 -12.46 5.22
C LYS A 54 -26.29 -11.33 6.21
N GLY A 55 -26.69 -10.17 5.74
CA GLY A 55 -26.85 -9.03 6.61
C GLY A 55 -27.74 -7.95 6.00
N THR A 56 -27.98 -6.94 6.83
CA THR A 56 -28.78 -5.76 6.45
C THR A 56 -27.87 -4.56 6.43
N ILE A 57 -27.98 -3.75 5.40
CA ILE A 57 -27.20 -2.51 5.28
C ILE A 57 -27.70 -1.49 6.29
N GLU A 58 -26.80 -1.00 7.13
CA GLU A 58 -27.08 0.10 8.04
C GLU A 58 -26.67 1.45 7.48
N GLU A 59 -25.57 1.47 6.71
CA GLU A 59 -25.04 2.70 6.14
C GLU A 59 -24.24 2.41 4.86
N LEU A 60 -24.34 3.30 3.88
CA LEU A 60 -23.46 3.36 2.73
C LEU A 60 -22.53 4.58 2.91
N LYS A 61 -21.24 4.32 3.08
CA LYS A 61 -20.21 5.35 3.20
C LYS A 61 -19.55 5.58 1.85
N LEU A 62 -19.90 6.66 1.21
CA LEU A 62 -19.30 7.08 -0.05
C LEU A 62 -18.21 8.13 0.20
N PRO A 63 -17.10 8.07 -0.55
CA PRO A 63 -16.12 9.14 -0.56
C PRO A 63 -16.74 10.48 -0.99
N PRO A 64 -16.20 11.61 -0.53
CA PRO A 64 -16.68 12.91 -0.95
C PRO A 64 -16.45 13.13 -2.45
N LYS A 65 -17.24 14.02 -3.03
CA LYS A 65 -17.08 14.44 -4.43
C LYS A 65 -15.64 14.91 -4.70
N GLY A 66 -15.05 14.45 -5.78
CA GLY A 66 -13.65 14.72 -6.12
C GLY A 66 -12.66 13.68 -5.57
N SER A 67 -13.15 12.69 -4.85
CA SER A 67 -12.34 11.59 -4.28
C SER A 67 -12.77 10.22 -4.82
N GLU A 68 -13.10 10.14 -6.10
CA GLU A 68 -13.67 8.96 -6.76
C GLU A 68 -12.74 7.73 -6.75
N LYS A 69 -11.45 7.94 -6.51
CA LYS A 69 -10.48 6.85 -6.34
C LYS A 69 -10.52 6.23 -4.93
N GLN A 70 -11.14 6.90 -3.99
CA GLN A 70 -11.31 6.36 -2.64
C GLN A 70 -12.39 5.29 -2.63
N ILE A 71 -12.32 4.45 -1.62
CA ILE A 71 -13.16 3.26 -1.51
C ILE A 71 -14.52 3.60 -0.90
N ALA A 72 -15.55 3.05 -1.52
CA ALA A 72 -16.87 2.98 -0.92
C ALA A 72 -16.96 1.82 0.08
N HIS A 73 -17.58 2.05 1.19
CA HIS A 73 -17.79 1.07 2.25
C HIS A 73 -19.26 0.87 2.54
N LEU A 74 -19.61 -0.33 2.98
CA LEU A 74 -20.91 -0.60 3.60
C LEU A 74 -20.73 -0.91 5.07
N VAL A 75 -21.61 -0.39 5.90
CA VAL A 75 -21.80 -0.88 7.24
C VAL A 75 -22.94 -1.87 7.21
N VAL A 76 -22.66 -3.12 7.54
CA VAL A 76 -23.58 -4.24 7.46
C VAL A 76 -23.79 -4.86 8.85
N LYS A 77 -25.06 -4.99 9.24
CA LYS A 77 -25.43 -5.73 10.43
C LYS A 77 -25.68 -7.19 10.08
N ALA A 78 -24.88 -8.07 10.63
CA ALA A 78 -24.98 -9.51 10.48
C ALA A 78 -25.17 -10.17 11.85
N GLY A 79 -26.41 -10.49 12.20
CA GLY A 79 -26.75 -10.98 13.54
C GLY A 79 -26.48 -9.92 14.62
N ALA A 80 -25.62 -10.24 15.56
CA ALA A 80 -25.18 -9.32 16.62
C ALA A 80 -23.99 -8.45 16.23
N ASP A 81 -23.33 -8.74 15.08
CA ASP A 81 -22.11 -8.07 14.62
C ASP A 81 -22.44 -6.95 13.66
N THR A 82 -21.67 -5.88 13.77
CA THR A 82 -21.64 -4.79 12.77
C THR A 82 -20.31 -4.84 12.05
N LEU A 83 -20.35 -4.97 10.73
CA LEU A 83 -19.20 -5.18 9.89
C LEU A 83 -18.95 -3.97 9.00
N ASP A 84 -17.70 -3.55 8.90
CA ASP A 84 -17.25 -2.59 7.89
C ASP A 84 -16.82 -3.36 6.64
N VAL A 85 -17.54 -3.16 5.56
CA VAL A 85 -17.34 -3.87 4.30
C VAL A 85 -16.70 -2.94 3.27
N TYR A 86 -15.50 -3.27 2.87
CA TYR A 86 -14.76 -2.60 1.82
C TYR A 86 -15.24 -3.09 0.45
N LEU A 87 -15.82 -2.20 -0.34
CA LEU A 87 -16.35 -2.54 -1.67
C LEU A 87 -15.33 -2.33 -2.78
N CYS A 88 -15.27 -1.13 -3.29
CA CYS A 88 -14.50 -0.75 -4.48
C CYS A 88 -14.36 0.76 -4.54
N PRO A 89 -13.49 1.30 -5.42
CA PRO A 89 -13.44 2.73 -5.67
C PRO A 89 -14.80 3.28 -6.06
N LYS A 90 -15.10 4.50 -5.62
CA LYS A 90 -16.38 5.13 -5.93
C LYS A 90 -16.64 5.23 -7.43
N SER A 91 -15.61 5.50 -8.25
CA SER A 91 -15.74 5.51 -9.71
C SER A 91 -16.28 4.19 -10.25
N PHE A 92 -15.72 3.07 -9.82
CA PHE A 92 -16.19 1.75 -10.21
C PHE A 92 -17.60 1.45 -9.67
N PHE A 93 -17.87 1.87 -8.44
CA PHE A 93 -19.20 1.77 -7.84
C PHE A 93 -20.27 2.47 -8.70
N ASP A 94 -19.97 3.68 -9.15
CA ASP A 94 -20.86 4.46 -10.01
C ASP A 94 -21.01 3.82 -11.40
N ASP A 95 -19.92 3.38 -12.00
CA ASP A 95 -19.90 2.75 -13.33
C ASP A 95 -20.70 1.45 -13.38
N MET A 96 -20.67 0.68 -12.30
CA MET A 96 -21.44 -0.55 -12.16
C MET A 96 -22.91 -0.31 -11.85
N GLY A 97 -23.31 0.91 -11.61
CA GLY A 97 -24.68 1.25 -11.27
C GLY A 97 -25.16 0.63 -9.95
N MET A 98 -24.24 0.43 -9.01
CA MET A 98 -24.59 -0.14 -7.72
C MET A 98 -25.46 0.82 -6.93
N THR A 99 -26.56 0.31 -6.40
CA THR A 99 -27.45 1.07 -5.52
C THR A 99 -27.69 0.30 -4.25
N PHE A 100 -27.26 0.87 -3.15
CA PHE A 100 -27.47 0.32 -1.82
C PHE A 100 -28.11 1.35 -0.93
N ALA A 101 -29.10 0.95 -0.17
CA ALA A 101 -29.78 1.80 0.77
C ALA A 101 -29.86 1.13 2.15
N LYS A 102 -29.99 1.96 3.18
CA LYS A 102 -30.23 1.47 4.53
C LYS A 102 -31.49 0.58 4.55
N GLY A 103 -31.35 -0.58 5.19
CA GLY A 103 -32.42 -1.57 5.29
C GLY A 103 -32.40 -2.64 4.19
N ASP A 104 -31.57 -2.47 3.16
CA ASP A 104 -31.42 -3.50 2.12
C ASP A 104 -30.79 -4.77 2.71
N GLU A 105 -31.37 -5.90 2.36
CA GLU A 105 -30.79 -7.21 2.68
C GLU A 105 -29.84 -7.63 1.58
N ILE A 106 -28.64 -8.04 1.99
CA ILE A 106 -27.60 -8.53 1.07
C ILE A 106 -27.04 -9.86 1.56
N THR A 107 -26.49 -10.60 0.59
CA THR A 107 -25.59 -11.70 0.85
C THR A 107 -24.25 -11.35 0.26
N LEU A 108 -23.21 -11.25 1.08
CA LEU A 108 -21.89 -10.95 0.61
C LEU A 108 -20.96 -12.15 0.83
N THR A 109 -20.07 -12.38 -0.13
CA THR A 109 -18.92 -13.26 0.02
C THR A 109 -17.68 -12.38 0.15
N GLY A 110 -16.93 -12.55 1.20
CA GLY A 110 -15.78 -11.70 1.46
C GLY A 110 -14.82 -12.30 2.47
N SER A 111 -13.64 -11.72 2.49
CA SER A 111 -12.55 -12.10 3.39
C SER A 111 -12.50 -11.16 4.58
N LYS A 112 -12.46 -11.73 5.79
CA LYS A 112 -12.21 -10.97 7.02
C LYS A 112 -10.72 -10.73 7.16
N VAL A 113 -10.31 -9.46 7.10
CA VAL A 113 -8.92 -9.03 7.20
C VAL A 113 -8.76 -7.89 8.19
N LYS A 114 -7.52 -7.57 8.52
CA LYS A 114 -7.20 -6.40 9.33
C LYS A 114 -6.51 -5.33 8.49
N GLU A 115 -6.91 -4.10 8.71
CA GLU A 115 -6.18 -2.91 8.25
C GLU A 115 -5.74 -2.14 9.50
N GLY A 116 -4.44 -2.26 9.85
CA GLY A 116 -3.98 -1.81 11.15
C GLY A 116 -4.66 -2.60 12.28
N GLU A 117 -5.39 -1.92 13.16
CA GLU A 117 -6.17 -2.53 14.24
C GLU A 117 -7.65 -2.69 13.89
N THR A 118 -8.07 -2.23 12.72
CA THR A 118 -9.47 -2.26 12.29
C THR A 118 -9.78 -3.57 11.56
N ASP A 119 -10.86 -4.20 11.95
CA ASP A 119 -11.38 -5.38 11.24
C ASP A 119 -12.22 -4.93 10.04
N LEU A 120 -11.91 -5.48 8.88
CA LEU A 120 -12.61 -5.23 7.63
C LEU A 120 -13.07 -6.53 6.99
N VAL A 121 -14.13 -6.43 6.20
CA VAL A 121 -14.50 -7.46 5.23
C VAL A 121 -14.23 -6.95 3.83
N LEU A 122 -13.32 -7.58 3.12
CA LEU A 122 -13.09 -7.31 1.70
C LEU A 122 -14.15 -8.06 0.89
N ALA A 123 -15.09 -7.32 0.29
CA ALA A 123 -16.13 -7.92 -0.52
C ALA A 123 -15.56 -8.47 -1.82
N ARG A 124 -15.84 -9.73 -2.14
CA ARG A 124 -15.58 -10.33 -3.45
C ARG A 124 -16.84 -10.35 -4.31
N GLU A 125 -17.97 -10.63 -3.72
CA GLU A 125 -19.27 -10.67 -4.37
C GLU A 125 -20.34 -10.17 -3.43
N VAL A 126 -21.25 -9.36 -3.95
CA VAL A 126 -22.41 -8.88 -3.20
C VAL A 126 -23.66 -9.20 -4.00
N VAL A 127 -24.61 -9.90 -3.39
CA VAL A 127 -25.91 -10.22 -3.96
C VAL A 127 -26.98 -9.41 -3.24
N LYS A 128 -27.74 -8.64 -4.02
CA LYS A 128 -28.91 -7.91 -3.55
C LYS A 128 -30.08 -8.23 -4.46
N GLY A 129 -31.08 -8.93 -3.93
CA GLY A 129 -32.19 -9.41 -4.74
C GLY A 129 -31.71 -10.30 -5.89
N ASN A 130 -31.98 -9.89 -7.12
CA ASN A 130 -31.57 -10.58 -8.35
C ASN A 130 -30.22 -10.05 -8.90
N ASP A 131 -29.67 -9.01 -8.30
CA ASP A 131 -28.43 -8.40 -8.75
C ASP A 131 -27.23 -9.01 -8.06
N THR A 132 -26.22 -9.32 -8.85
CA THR A 132 -24.94 -9.82 -8.35
C THR A 132 -23.82 -8.90 -8.81
N PHE A 133 -23.09 -8.35 -7.86
CA PHE A 133 -21.94 -7.49 -8.11
C PHE A 133 -20.66 -8.24 -7.78
N VAL A 134 -19.86 -8.50 -8.80
CA VAL A 134 -18.54 -9.13 -8.63
C VAL A 134 -17.49 -8.04 -8.52
N LEU A 135 -16.78 -8.02 -7.39
CA LEU A 135 -15.77 -7.01 -7.07
C LEU A 135 -14.34 -7.55 -7.14
N ARG A 136 -14.19 -8.85 -7.02
CA ARG A 136 -12.92 -9.53 -7.11
C ARG A 136 -13.06 -10.82 -7.89
N ASP A 137 -11.99 -11.16 -8.60
CA ASP A 137 -11.93 -12.38 -9.39
C ASP A 137 -11.70 -13.65 -8.53
N ALA A 138 -11.51 -14.77 -9.19
CA ALA A 138 -11.25 -16.06 -8.54
C ALA A 138 -9.90 -16.13 -7.81
N LYS A 139 -9.01 -15.17 -8.05
CA LYS A 139 -7.72 -15.04 -7.37
C LYS A 139 -7.76 -14.06 -6.20
N GLY A 140 -8.90 -13.39 -6.01
CA GLY A 140 -9.06 -12.34 -5.01
C GLY A 140 -8.57 -10.97 -5.48
N ASP A 141 -8.15 -10.84 -6.74
CA ASP A 141 -7.69 -9.59 -7.30
C ASP A 141 -8.88 -8.68 -7.66
N PRO A 142 -8.75 -7.36 -7.43
CA PRO A 142 -9.79 -6.43 -7.80
C PRO A 142 -10.07 -6.43 -9.31
N VAL A 143 -11.35 -6.37 -9.70
CA VAL A 143 -11.75 -6.31 -11.13
C VAL A 143 -11.73 -4.91 -11.71
N TRP A 144 -11.44 -3.89 -10.92
CA TRP A 144 -11.37 -2.48 -11.34
C TRP A 144 -9.96 -1.97 -11.66
N ASN A 145 -8.95 -2.79 -11.66
CA ASN A 145 -7.57 -2.43 -12.00
C ASN A 145 -7.37 -2.42 -13.51
#